data_d01e1696584b82bdf951ae0c96e72a18
#
_entry.id   d01e1696584b82bdf951ae0c96e72a18
#
_cell.length_a   1.000
_cell.length_b   1.000
_cell.length_c   1.000
_cell.angle_alpha   90.00
_cell.angle_beta   90.00
_cell.angle_gamma   90.00
#
_symmetry.space_group_name_H-M   'P 1'
#
loop_
_entity.id
_entity.type
_entity.pdbx_description
1 polymer ?
#
loop_
_entity_poly.entity_id
_entity_poly.type
_entity_poly.pdbx_seq_one_letter_code
_entity_poly.pdbx_strand_id
1 'polypeptide(L)'
;MNAPMNPPMTAPLKIAVVGSGIAGLSAAWRLGTRHQVTVFESDHRIGGHAHTVEVAGRDGPIPVDTGFIVYNEQNYPNFTAMLDHLGVANQAADMGLSVSLDDGALEYSSQALFEIGRAHV
;
A
#
# COMPACT_ATOMS: atom_id res chain seq x y z
N MET A 1 -39.98 -2.10 -22.56
CA MET A 1 -39.10 -3.12 -23.17
C MET A 1 -37.69 -2.80 -22.77
N ASN A 2 -37.18 -3.47 -21.74
CA ASN A 2 -35.77 -3.29 -21.33
C ASN A 2 -34.91 -4.23 -22.19
N ALA A 3 -34.08 -3.67 -23.05
CA ALA A 3 -33.06 -4.44 -23.75
C ALA A 3 -32.14 -5.09 -22.70
N PRO A 4 -31.76 -6.37 -22.86
CA PRO A 4 -30.82 -6.99 -21.94
C PRO A 4 -29.49 -6.25 -22.01
N MET A 5 -29.07 -5.66 -20.89
CA MET A 5 -27.75 -5.06 -20.77
C MET A 5 -26.70 -6.16 -20.88
N ASN A 6 -25.94 -6.10 -21.94
CA ASN A 6 -24.77 -6.92 -22.30
C ASN A 6 -25.01 -8.43 -22.39
N PRO A 7 -24.84 -9.03 -23.58
CA PRO A 7 -24.76 -10.47 -23.68
C PRO A 7 -23.58 -10.99 -22.84
N PRO A 8 -23.67 -12.21 -22.29
CA PRO A 8 -22.56 -12.81 -21.56
C PRO A 8 -21.34 -12.87 -22.51
N MET A 9 -20.26 -12.20 -22.09
CA MET A 9 -19.00 -12.24 -22.83
C MET A 9 -18.42 -13.66 -22.74
N THR A 10 -18.56 -14.41 -23.83
CA THR A 10 -18.18 -15.83 -23.88
C THR A 10 -16.73 -16.06 -24.30
N ALA A 11 -16.03 -15.05 -24.81
CA ALA A 11 -14.64 -15.15 -25.25
C ALA A 11 -13.69 -14.29 -24.42
N PRO A 12 -12.47 -14.78 -24.13
CA PRO A 12 -11.43 -13.97 -23.48
C PRO A 12 -11.08 -12.73 -24.31
N LEU A 13 -11.03 -11.58 -23.66
CA LEU A 13 -10.56 -10.32 -24.27
C LEU A 13 -9.04 -10.20 -24.13
N LYS A 14 -8.45 -9.40 -25.01
CA LYS A 14 -7.11 -8.86 -24.85
C LYS A 14 -7.23 -7.47 -24.22
N ILE A 15 -6.68 -7.32 -23.00
CA ILE A 15 -6.82 -6.10 -22.21
C ILE A 15 -5.42 -5.54 -21.94
N ALA A 16 -5.27 -4.24 -22.20
CA ALA A 16 -4.08 -3.48 -21.80
C ALA A 16 -4.38 -2.75 -20.48
N VAL A 17 -3.52 -2.91 -19.49
CA VAL A 17 -3.53 -2.14 -18.24
C VAL A 17 -2.32 -1.24 -18.25
N VAL A 18 -2.51 0.06 -18.11
CA VAL A 18 -1.43 1.05 -18.10
C VAL A 18 -1.12 1.47 -16.69
N GLY A 19 0.11 1.26 -16.26
CA GLY A 19 0.62 1.49 -14.92
C GLY A 19 0.56 0.24 -14.03
N SER A 20 1.67 0.00 -13.31
CA SER A 20 1.82 -1.14 -12.38
C SER A 20 1.72 -0.73 -10.90
N GLY A 21 1.07 0.37 -10.59
CA GLY A 21 0.68 0.70 -9.22
C GLY A 21 -0.42 -0.23 -8.72
N ILE A 22 -0.83 -0.06 -7.45
CA ILE A 22 -1.82 -0.93 -6.79
C ILE A 22 -3.11 -1.10 -7.60
N ALA A 23 -3.62 -0.02 -8.21
CA ALA A 23 -4.84 -0.06 -9.02
C ALA A 23 -4.66 -0.91 -10.29
N GLY A 24 -3.55 -0.70 -11.01
CA GLY A 24 -3.25 -1.45 -12.23
C GLY A 24 -3.00 -2.93 -11.96
N LEU A 25 -2.19 -3.25 -10.96
CA LEU A 25 -1.90 -4.64 -10.57
C LEU A 25 -3.14 -5.37 -10.07
N SER A 26 -3.97 -4.74 -9.24
CA SER A 26 -5.23 -5.33 -8.76
C SER A 26 -6.21 -5.58 -9.89
N ALA A 27 -6.33 -4.64 -10.84
CA ALA A 27 -7.15 -4.80 -12.02
C ALA A 27 -6.63 -5.94 -12.92
N ALA A 28 -5.32 -5.96 -13.18
CA ALA A 28 -4.68 -6.99 -13.99
C ALA A 28 -4.85 -8.39 -13.37
N TRP A 29 -4.63 -8.51 -12.06
CA TRP A 29 -4.85 -9.74 -11.32
C TRP A 29 -6.29 -10.24 -11.43
N ARG A 30 -7.26 -9.35 -11.18
CA ARG A 30 -8.68 -9.73 -11.24
C ARG A 30 -9.16 -10.07 -12.64
N LEU A 31 -8.74 -9.31 -13.64
CA LEU A 31 -9.11 -9.52 -15.03
C LEU A 31 -8.40 -10.74 -15.65
N GLY A 32 -7.17 -11.01 -15.22
CA GLY A 32 -6.36 -12.13 -15.70
C GLY A 32 -6.96 -13.51 -15.44
N THR A 33 -7.93 -13.61 -14.53
CA THR A 33 -8.68 -14.87 -14.28
C THR A 33 -9.57 -15.29 -15.46
N ARG A 34 -9.92 -14.35 -16.36
CA ARG A 34 -10.87 -14.57 -17.47
C ARG A 34 -10.39 -14.05 -18.83
N HIS A 35 -9.39 -13.16 -18.82
CA HIS A 35 -8.94 -12.42 -19.98
C HIS A 35 -7.43 -12.50 -20.15
N GLN A 36 -6.94 -12.22 -21.35
CA GLN A 36 -5.52 -12.05 -21.60
C GLN A 36 -5.13 -10.60 -21.27
N VAL A 37 -4.43 -10.41 -20.16
CA VAL A 37 -4.03 -9.06 -19.70
C VAL A 37 -2.56 -8.83 -19.95
N THR A 38 -2.24 -7.65 -20.47
CA THR A 38 -0.87 -7.13 -20.58
C THR A 38 -0.77 -5.85 -19.77
N VAL A 39 0.18 -5.79 -18.84
CA VAL A 39 0.47 -4.59 -18.07
C VAL A 39 1.62 -3.84 -18.74
N PHE A 40 1.43 -2.53 -18.93
CA PHE A 40 2.43 -1.61 -19.44
C PHE A 40 2.88 -0.68 -18.33
N GLU A 41 4.19 -0.64 -18.10
CA GLU A 41 4.82 0.23 -17.11
C GLU A 41 5.91 1.07 -17.78
N SER A 42 5.99 2.34 -17.44
CA SER A 42 6.97 3.28 -17.97
C SER A 42 8.25 3.34 -17.14
N ASP A 43 8.17 2.94 -15.86
CA ASP A 43 9.31 2.92 -14.96
C ASP A 43 10.07 1.59 -15.10
N HIS A 44 11.32 1.57 -14.64
CA HIS A 44 12.15 0.36 -14.57
C HIS A 44 11.73 -0.62 -13.47
N ARG A 45 10.84 -0.22 -12.56
CA ARG A 45 10.27 -1.03 -11.49
C ARG A 45 8.75 -1.07 -11.53
N ILE A 46 8.17 -2.11 -10.98
CA ILE A 46 6.73 -2.24 -10.73
C ILE A 46 6.38 -1.77 -9.31
N GLY A 47 5.10 -1.50 -9.04
CA GLY A 47 4.59 -1.17 -7.71
C GLY A 47 4.12 0.28 -7.55
N GLY A 48 4.51 1.17 -8.45
CA GLY A 48 4.07 2.58 -8.39
C GLY A 48 4.52 3.27 -7.11
N HIS A 49 3.57 3.77 -6.30
CA HIS A 49 3.89 4.43 -5.03
C HIS A 49 4.44 3.47 -3.96
N ALA A 50 4.00 2.21 -3.95
CA ALA A 50 4.58 1.21 -3.05
C ALA A 50 6.03 0.93 -3.44
N HIS A 51 6.96 1.11 -2.50
CA HIS A 51 8.38 0.99 -2.77
C HIS A 51 9.15 0.55 -1.54
N THR A 52 9.74 -0.62 -1.61
CA THR A 52 10.64 -1.16 -0.60
C THR A 52 12.08 -1.06 -1.10
N VAL A 53 12.99 -0.55 -0.30
CA VAL A 53 14.43 -0.43 -0.59
C VAL A 53 15.21 -1.29 0.39
N GLU A 54 16.19 -2.03 -0.11
CA GLU A 54 17.13 -2.72 0.76
C GLU A 54 18.25 -1.77 1.17
N VAL A 55 18.46 -1.65 2.48
CA VAL A 55 19.59 -0.89 3.06
C VAL A 55 20.56 -1.83 3.77
N ALA A 56 21.84 -1.51 3.76
CA ALA A 56 22.85 -2.29 4.45
C ALA A 56 22.65 -2.18 5.97
N GLY A 57 22.37 -3.30 6.62
CA GLY A 57 22.31 -3.41 8.08
C GLY A 57 23.52 -4.14 8.64
N ARG A 58 23.65 -4.17 9.99
CA ARG A 58 24.75 -4.85 10.68
C ARG A 58 24.75 -6.36 10.42
N ASP A 59 23.57 -6.97 10.39
CA ASP A 59 23.39 -8.42 10.30
C ASP A 59 22.88 -8.88 8.91
N GLY A 60 22.95 -8.00 7.92
CA GLY A 60 22.47 -8.24 6.55
C GLY A 60 21.58 -7.12 6.02
N PRO A 61 21.07 -7.25 4.79
CA PRO A 61 20.19 -6.25 4.21
C PRO A 61 18.88 -6.18 4.97
N ILE A 62 18.39 -4.95 5.19
CA ILE A 62 17.14 -4.64 5.85
C ILE A 62 16.18 -4.05 4.81
N PRO A 63 15.00 -4.65 4.56
CA PRO A 63 14.00 -4.06 3.71
C PRO A 63 13.33 -2.88 4.43
N VAL A 64 13.25 -1.73 3.77
CA VAL A 64 12.65 -0.50 4.28
C VAL A 64 11.60 -0.02 3.30
N ASP A 65 10.36 0.07 3.75
CA ASP A 65 9.27 0.64 2.97
C ASP A 65 9.39 2.16 2.95
N THR A 66 9.47 2.72 1.75
CA THR A 66 9.61 4.16 1.52
C THR A 66 8.34 4.81 0.95
N GLY A 67 7.37 4.01 0.52
CA GLY A 67 6.08 4.44 0.03
C GLY A 67 4.97 3.49 0.46
N PHE A 68 3.81 4.05 0.88
CA PHE A 68 2.67 3.31 1.43
C PHE A 68 3.08 2.38 2.59
N ILE A 69 3.67 2.97 3.60
CA ILE A 69 4.31 2.26 4.71
C ILE A 69 3.34 1.69 5.75
N VAL A 70 2.10 2.21 5.81
CA VAL A 70 1.06 1.77 6.77
C VAL A 70 -0.33 1.87 6.17
N TYR A 71 -1.24 1.03 6.64
CA TYR A 71 -2.67 1.09 6.36
C TYR A 71 -3.46 0.66 7.60
N ASN A 72 -4.78 0.89 7.61
CA ASN A 72 -5.66 0.32 8.62
C ASN A 72 -6.76 -0.53 7.95
N GLU A 73 -7.13 -1.62 8.57
CA GLU A 73 -8.08 -2.59 8.03
C GLU A 73 -9.48 -2.00 7.83
N GLN A 74 -9.87 -1.09 8.70
CA GLN A 74 -11.20 -0.47 8.64
C GLN A 74 -11.41 0.38 7.39
N ASN A 75 -10.38 1.14 6.98
CA ASN A 75 -10.46 2.03 5.82
C ASN A 75 -10.07 1.33 4.50
N TYR A 76 -9.38 0.19 4.59
CA TYR A 76 -8.87 -0.54 3.43
C TYR A 76 -9.35 -2.00 3.36
N PRO A 77 -10.67 -2.28 3.49
CA PRO A 77 -11.17 -3.66 3.58
C PRO A 77 -10.83 -4.52 2.34
N ASN A 78 -10.89 -3.94 1.15
CA ASN A 78 -10.57 -4.66 -0.08
C ASN A 78 -9.07 -4.95 -0.20
N PHE A 79 -8.23 -4.06 0.29
CA PHE A 79 -6.78 -4.24 0.31
C PHE A 79 -6.40 -5.34 1.31
N THR A 80 -6.95 -5.30 2.52
CA THR A 80 -6.79 -6.35 3.53
C THR A 80 -7.18 -7.71 2.98
N ALA A 81 -8.37 -7.82 2.38
CA ALA A 81 -8.83 -9.06 1.77
C ALA A 81 -7.92 -9.56 0.62
N MET A 82 -7.31 -8.64 -0.14
CA MET A 82 -6.35 -8.99 -1.18
C MET A 82 -5.05 -9.54 -0.58
N LEU A 83 -4.51 -8.90 0.46
CA LEU A 83 -3.30 -9.39 1.15
C LEU A 83 -3.52 -10.77 1.73
N ASP A 84 -4.66 -11.01 2.40
CA ASP A 84 -5.05 -12.30 2.95
C ASP A 84 -5.13 -13.37 1.85
N HIS A 85 -5.77 -13.04 0.73
CA HIS A 85 -5.89 -13.95 -0.40
C HIS A 85 -4.54 -14.32 -1.02
N LEU A 86 -3.61 -13.37 -1.07
CA LEU A 86 -2.26 -13.56 -1.60
C LEU A 86 -1.29 -14.16 -0.58
N GLY A 87 -1.71 -14.32 0.69
CA GLY A 87 -0.87 -14.83 1.76
C GLY A 87 0.29 -13.89 2.13
N VAL A 88 0.10 -12.57 1.94
CA VAL A 88 1.10 -11.56 2.27
C VAL A 88 1.06 -11.28 3.77
N ALA A 89 2.19 -11.53 4.44
CA ALA A 89 2.31 -11.24 5.86
C ALA A 89 2.28 -9.74 6.13
N ASN A 90 1.59 -9.36 7.19
CA ASN A 90 1.58 -8.00 7.72
C ASN A 90 1.85 -8.03 9.23
N GLN A 91 2.17 -6.89 9.79
CA GLN A 91 2.38 -6.74 11.23
C GLN A 91 1.73 -5.46 11.74
N ALA A 92 1.30 -5.47 13.00
CA ALA A 92 0.82 -4.26 13.64
C ALA A 92 1.95 -3.23 13.73
N ALA A 93 1.62 -1.98 13.43
CA ALA A 93 2.53 -0.85 13.53
C ALA A 93 1.92 0.23 14.42
N ASP A 94 2.73 0.79 15.32
CA ASP A 94 2.33 1.94 16.10
C ASP A 94 2.59 3.21 15.32
N MET A 95 1.53 4.01 15.12
CA MET A 95 1.65 5.33 14.52
C MET A 95 1.51 6.39 15.61
N GLY A 96 2.64 6.99 15.98
CA GLY A 96 2.68 8.14 16.87
C GLY A 96 2.89 9.44 16.10
N LEU A 97 2.21 10.49 16.53
CA LEU A 97 2.51 11.87 16.15
C LEU A 97 3.27 12.54 17.29
N SER A 98 4.40 13.14 16.99
CA SER A 98 5.08 14.01 17.95
C SER A 98 5.34 15.37 17.31
N VAL A 99 5.25 16.40 18.10
CA VAL A 99 5.51 17.79 17.71
C VAL A 99 6.44 18.41 18.75
N SER A 100 7.53 19.00 18.29
CA SER A 100 8.44 19.79 19.11
C SER A 100 8.50 21.19 18.53
N LEU A 101 8.30 22.20 19.36
CA LEU A 101 8.32 23.64 19.02
C LEU A 101 9.34 24.36 19.88
N ASP A 102 9.95 25.41 19.33
CA ASP A 102 10.88 26.31 20.00
C ASP A 102 12.00 25.55 20.76
N ASP A 103 12.72 24.69 20.04
CA ASP A 103 13.83 23.90 20.56
C ASP A 103 13.48 23.09 21.83
N GLY A 104 12.26 22.56 21.87
CA GLY A 104 11.80 21.71 22.99
C GLY A 104 11.05 22.47 24.10
N ALA A 105 10.71 23.76 23.88
CA ALA A 105 9.90 24.51 24.86
C ALA A 105 8.46 23.97 24.95
N LEU A 106 7.94 23.38 23.87
CA LEU A 106 6.68 22.66 23.84
C LEU A 106 6.88 21.34 23.10
N GLU A 107 6.62 20.24 23.77
CA GLU A 107 6.65 18.91 23.17
C GLU A 107 5.31 18.22 23.40
N TYR A 108 4.79 17.60 22.34
CA TYR A 108 3.56 16.83 22.35
C TYR A 108 3.76 15.49 21.67
N SER A 109 3.22 14.44 22.26
CA SER A 109 3.16 13.12 21.62
C SER A 109 1.77 12.51 21.78
N SER A 110 1.26 11.89 20.70
CA SER A 110 -0.04 11.19 20.76
C SER A 110 -0.01 9.91 21.59
N GLN A 111 1.17 9.39 21.90
CA GLN A 111 1.33 8.20 22.78
C GLN A 111 1.42 8.55 24.25
N ALA A 112 1.72 9.80 24.57
CA ALA A 112 1.83 10.30 25.95
C ALA A 112 0.77 11.38 26.19
N LEU A 113 -0.47 10.98 26.43
CA LEU A 113 -1.61 11.88 26.70
C LEU A 113 -1.42 12.77 27.95
N PHE A 114 -0.37 12.56 28.77
CA PHE A 114 -0.11 13.25 30.03
C PHE A 114 1.34 13.68 30.25
N GLU A 115 2.23 13.47 29.31
CA GLU A 115 3.61 13.95 29.46
C GLU A 115 3.84 15.24 28.63
N ILE A 116 3.50 16.37 29.24
CA ILE A 116 4.16 17.64 28.91
C ILE A 116 5.51 17.56 29.66
N GLY A 117 6.47 16.86 29.05
CA GLY A 117 7.82 16.70 29.60
C GLY A 117 8.76 17.72 28.96
N ARG A 118 9.51 18.43 29.80
CA ARG A 118 10.72 19.10 29.36
C ARG A 118 11.75 18.05 28.97
N ALA A 119 12.35 18.15 27.78
CA ALA A 119 13.52 17.37 27.44
C ALA A 119 14.58 17.60 28.52
N HIS A 120 15.00 16.55 29.20
CA HIS A 120 16.19 16.60 30.04
C HIS A 120 17.40 16.50 29.12
N VAL A 121 18.22 17.55 29.16
CA VAL A 121 19.55 17.61 28.56
C VAL A 121 20.49 16.65 29.29
#